data_fa5a78101b429278c0ae8e8d677e36a9
#
_entry.id   fa5a78101b429278c0ae8e8d677e36a9
#
_cell.length_a   1.000
_cell.length_b   1.000
_cell.length_c   1.000
_cell.angle_alpha   90.00
_cell.angle_beta   90.00
_cell.angle_gamma   90.00
#
_symmetry.space_group_name_H-M   'P 1'
#
loop_
_entity.id
_entity.type
_entity.pdbx_description
1 polymer ?
#
loop_
_entity_poly.entity_id
_entity_poly.type
_entity_poly.pdbx_seq_one_letter_code
_entity_poly.pdbx_strand_id
1 'polypeptide(L)'
;MKLERGMVVNVNLDPTKGSETGKTRPCIIVTNDVYNERVPVIQVIPITGWSEKKARIKTNVEIEPTKSNGLQKKSIVDCLQTRPIDRCYRLEKILGEISKEHILQINRALKIVFDL
;
A
#
# COMPACT_ATOMS: atom_id res chain seq x y z
N MET A 1 9.27 2.49 16.15
CA MET A 1 7.93 2.43 15.51
C MET A 1 7.65 1.00 15.08
N LYS A 2 6.63 0.39 15.68
CA LYS A 2 6.26 -0.99 15.35
C LYS A 2 5.40 -1.00 14.08
N LEU A 3 5.88 -1.69 13.04
CA LEU A 3 5.17 -1.81 11.77
C LEU A 3 4.52 -3.18 11.65
N GLU A 4 3.29 -3.18 11.14
CA GLU A 4 2.52 -4.41 10.95
C GLU A 4 1.89 -4.44 9.56
N ARG A 5 1.72 -5.64 9.02
CA ARG A 5 1.05 -5.87 7.75
C ARG A 5 -0.38 -5.32 7.81
N GLY A 6 -0.77 -4.56 6.81
CA GLY A 6 -2.08 -3.92 6.76
C GLY A 6 -2.12 -2.50 7.30
N MET A 7 -1.03 -2.02 7.88
CA MET A 7 -0.97 -0.61 8.28
C MET A 7 -0.93 0.30 7.07
N VAL A 8 -1.63 1.44 7.18
CA VAL A 8 -1.58 2.53 6.21
C VAL A 8 -0.56 3.53 6.70
N VAL A 9 0.44 3.81 5.89
CA VAL A 9 1.57 4.68 6.25
C VAL A 9 1.84 5.68 5.14
N ASN A 10 2.28 6.89 5.49
CA ASN A 10 2.76 7.84 4.48
C ASN A 10 4.20 7.49 4.12
N VAL A 11 4.46 7.40 2.83
CA VAL A 11 5.76 7.04 2.30
C VAL A 11 6.17 8.02 1.20
N ASN A 12 7.40 8.49 1.27
CA ASN A 12 8.01 9.24 0.17
C ASN A 12 8.54 8.26 -0.87
N LEU A 13 7.86 8.18 -2.00
CA LEU A 13 8.19 7.24 -3.08
C LEU A 13 9.20 7.80 -4.08
N ASP A 14 9.44 9.10 -4.06
CA ASP A 14 10.40 9.74 -4.97
C ASP A 14 11.85 9.48 -4.56
N PRO A 15 12.78 9.50 -5.52
CA PRO A 15 12.57 9.70 -6.95
C PRO A 15 12.04 8.46 -7.65
N THR A 16 11.22 8.68 -8.68
CA THR A 16 10.66 7.62 -9.53
C THR A 16 10.89 7.96 -10.99
N LYS A 17 10.63 7.00 -11.87
CA LYS A 17 10.79 7.18 -13.31
C LYS A 17 9.54 6.74 -14.06
N GLY A 18 9.21 7.45 -15.14
CA GLY A 18 8.11 7.09 -16.03
C GLY A 18 6.78 6.95 -15.30
N SER A 19 6.13 5.82 -15.49
CA SER A 19 4.80 5.56 -14.94
C SER A 19 4.79 5.00 -13.52
N GLU A 20 5.94 4.97 -12.86
CA GLU A 20 6.00 4.56 -11.46
C GLU A 20 5.25 5.57 -10.58
N THR A 21 4.48 5.06 -9.63
CA THR A 21 3.77 5.92 -8.67
C THR A 21 4.77 6.62 -7.75
N GLY A 22 4.77 7.95 -7.79
CA GLY A 22 5.73 8.76 -7.03
C GLY A 22 5.08 9.64 -5.97
N LYS A 23 5.83 10.62 -5.49
CA LYS A 23 5.46 11.58 -4.45
C LYS A 23 5.32 10.93 -3.08
N THR A 24 4.94 11.71 -2.09
CA THR A 24 4.57 11.19 -0.77
C THR A 24 3.09 10.79 -0.81
N ARG A 25 2.81 9.53 -0.50
CA ARG A 25 1.46 8.96 -0.59
C ARG A 25 1.19 8.00 0.55
N PRO A 26 -0.09 7.80 0.88
CA PRO A 26 -0.44 6.65 1.70
C PRO A 26 -0.07 5.36 0.96
N CYS A 27 0.49 4.42 1.70
CA CYS A 27 0.83 3.08 1.21
C CYS A 27 0.37 2.07 2.23
N ILE A 28 0.17 0.83 1.79
CA ILE A 28 -0.17 -0.27 2.70
C ILE A 28 1.05 -1.17 2.84
N ILE A 29 1.42 -1.50 4.08
CA ILE A 29 2.49 -2.45 4.35
C ILE A 29 1.95 -3.85 4.07
N VAL A 30 2.65 -4.62 3.22
CA VAL A 30 2.26 -5.98 2.88
C VAL A 30 3.29 -7.03 3.24
N THR A 31 4.43 -6.62 3.77
CA THR A 31 5.46 -7.53 4.27
C THR A 31 4.93 -8.33 5.46
N ASN A 32 5.32 -9.60 5.53
CA ASN A 32 5.07 -10.46 6.67
C ASN A 32 5.59 -9.82 7.96
N ASP A 33 4.83 -9.93 9.05
CA ASP A 33 5.15 -9.27 10.32
C ASP A 33 6.46 -9.72 10.94
N VAL A 34 6.89 -10.95 10.69
CA VAL A 34 8.20 -11.42 11.17
C VAL A 34 9.31 -10.55 10.59
N TYR A 35 9.21 -10.20 9.32
CA TYR A 35 10.19 -9.34 8.66
C TYR A 35 10.00 -7.86 9.01
N ASN A 36 8.77 -7.42 9.21
CA ASN A 36 8.47 -6.03 9.58
C ASN A 36 9.19 -5.60 10.87
N GLU A 37 9.52 -6.52 11.76
CA GLU A 37 10.25 -6.22 12.99
C GLU A 37 11.77 -6.23 12.80
N ARG A 38 12.28 -6.86 11.74
CA ARG A 38 13.69 -7.24 11.66
C ARG A 38 14.47 -6.62 10.51
N VAL A 39 13.80 -6.31 9.40
CA VAL A 39 14.51 -5.91 8.19
C VAL A 39 14.37 -4.42 7.91
N PRO A 40 15.42 -3.77 7.34
CA PRO A 40 15.35 -2.34 7.00
C PRO A 40 14.50 -2.06 5.76
N VAL A 41 14.30 -3.03 4.88
CA VAL A 41 13.53 -2.87 3.65
C VAL A 41 12.25 -3.68 3.75
N ILE A 42 11.11 -3.03 3.53
CA ILE A 42 9.78 -3.63 3.59
C ILE A 42 9.05 -3.41 2.27
N GLN A 43 8.03 -4.23 2.02
CA GLN A 43 7.18 -4.10 0.82
C GLN A 43 5.95 -3.28 1.14
N VAL A 44 5.65 -2.34 0.26
CA VAL A 44 4.44 -1.52 0.37
C VAL A 44 3.71 -1.47 -0.96
N ILE A 45 2.41 -1.14 -0.90
CA ILE A 45 1.58 -0.90 -2.07
C ILE A 45 1.10 0.55 -2.01
N PRO A 46 1.36 1.36 -3.06
CA PRO A 46 0.89 2.74 -3.06
C PRO A 46 -0.62 2.83 -3.25
N ILE A 47 -1.20 3.86 -2.64
CA ILE A 47 -2.61 4.20 -2.74
C ILE A 47 -2.73 5.46 -3.57
N THR A 48 -3.62 5.45 -4.56
CA THR A 48 -3.87 6.60 -5.44
C THR A 48 -5.35 6.98 -5.39
N GLY A 49 -5.69 8.14 -5.95
CA GLY A 49 -7.09 8.58 -6.04
C GLY A 49 -7.93 7.63 -6.88
N TRP A 50 -9.19 7.48 -6.51
CA TRP A 50 -10.13 6.64 -7.24
C TRP A 50 -10.46 7.19 -8.61
N SER A 51 -10.62 6.30 -9.59
CA SER A 51 -11.27 6.60 -10.86
C SER A 51 -11.99 5.35 -11.33
N GLU A 52 -13.00 5.53 -12.16
CA GLU A 52 -13.75 4.40 -12.70
C GLU A 52 -12.85 3.47 -13.52
N LYS A 53 -11.95 4.06 -14.30
CA LYS A 53 -10.98 3.29 -15.10
C LYS A 53 -10.09 2.43 -14.22
N LYS A 54 -9.54 2.99 -13.15
CA LYS A 54 -8.67 2.25 -12.21
C LYS A 54 -9.43 1.17 -11.48
N ALA A 55 -10.70 1.41 -11.13
CA ALA A 55 -11.51 0.46 -10.40
C ALA A 55 -11.80 -0.81 -11.21
N ARG A 56 -11.70 -0.76 -12.53
CA ARG A 56 -11.94 -1.92 -13.40
C ARG A 56 -10.72 -2.83 -13.56
N ILE A 57 -9.56 -2.40 -13.10
CA ILE A 57 -8.33 -3.18 -13.23
C ILE A 57 -8.30 -4.25 -12.12
N LYS A 58 -8.11 -5.52 -12.51
CA LYS A 58 -8.18 -6.66 -11.59
C LYS A 58 -7.11 -6.66 -10.51
N THR A 59 -5.97 -6.01 -10.75
CA THR A 59 -4.88 -5.90 -9.77
C THR A 59 -5.06 -4.70 -8.84
N ASN A 60 -6.14 -3.95 -8.98
CA ASN A 60 -6.47 -2.83 -8.12
C ASN A 60 -7.57 -3.20 -7.12
N VAL A 61 -7.50 -2.62 -5.94
CA VAL A 61 -8.50 -2.80 -4.88
C VAL A 61 -9.06 -1.43 -4.52
N GLU A 62 -10.39 -1.29 -4.56
CA GLU A 62 -11.06 -0.07 -4.10
C GLU A 62 -11.07 -0.01 -2.58
N ILE A 63 -10.88 1.18 -2.03
CA ILE A 63 -10.93 1.38 -0.58
C ILE A 63 -11.61 2.71 -0.26
N GLU A 64 -12.62 2.67 0.60
CA GLU A 64 -13.30 3.87 1.11
C GLU A 64 -12.54 4.42 2.31
N PRO A 65 -12.56 5.76 2.52
CA PRO A 65 -11.96 6.33 3.71
C PRO A 65 -12.77 5.91 4.96
N THR A 66 -12.06 5.52 6.00
CA THR A 66 -12.65 5.21 7.30
C THR A 66 -11.81 5.87 8.39
N LYS A 67 -12.39 5.95 9.59
CA LYS A 67 -11.65 6.42 10.75
C LYS A 67 -10.42 5.56 11.03
N SER A 68 -10.58 4.25 10.84
CA SER A 68 -9.52 3.28 11.14
C SER A 68 -8.37 3.31 10.14
N ASN A 69 -8.64 3.54 8.86
CA ASN A 69 -7.58 3.53 7.85
C ASN A 69 -6.91 4.89 7.62
N GLY A 70 -7.48 5.96 8.16
CA GLY A 70 -6.90 7.30 8.09
C GLY A 70 -6.86 7.92 6.70
N LEU A 71 -7.51 7.33 5.70
CA LEU A 71 -7.59 7.91 4.37
C LEU A 71 -8.61 9.05 4.35
N GLN A 72 -8.40 10.00 3.45
CA GLN A 72 -9.26 11.20 3.35
C GLN A 72 -10.27 11.13 2.22
N LYS A 73 -10.08 10.22 1.26
CA LYS A 73 -10.94 10.10 0.09
C LYS A 73 -10.98 8.68 -0.42
N LYS A 74 -12.01 8.38 -1.21
CA LYS A 74 -12.11 7.10 -1.93
C LYS A 74 -10.86 6.91 -2.77
N SER A 75 -10.25 5.73 -2.70
CA SER A 75 -8.93 5.50 -3.23
C SER A 75 -8.82 4.13 -3.90
N ILE A 76 -7.70 3.94 -4.59
CA ILE A 76 -7.31 2.69 -5.24
C ILE A 76 -5.99 2.22 -4.63
N VAL A 77 -5.96 0.97 -4.22
CA VAL A 77 -4.72 0.26 -3.84
C VAL A 77 -4.17 -0.36 -5.11
N ASP A 78 -3.06 0.17 -5.63
CA ASP A 78 -2.50 -0.27 -6.91
C ASP A 78 -1.48 -1.39 -6.68
N CYS A 79 -1.97 -2.62 -6.63
CA CYS A 79 -1.14 -3.77 -6.26
C CYS A 79 -0.04 -4.09 -7.27
N LEU A 80 -0.21 -3.71 -8.55
CA LEU A 80 0.84 -3.89 -9.55
C LEU A 80 2.06 -3.03 -9.26
N GLN A 81 1.89 -1.91 -8.52
CA GLN A 81 2.96 -1.00 -8.15
C GLN A 81 3.62 -1.38 -6.82
N THR A 82 3.36 -2.56 -6.28
CA THR A 82 4.02 -3.00 -5.04
C THR A 82 5.54 -2.89 -5.18
N ARG A 83 6.19 -2.36 -4.15
CA ARG A 83 7.62 -2.09 -4.22
C ARG A 83 8.29 -2.15 -2.85
N PRO A 84 9.60 -2.47 -2.82
CA PRO A 84 10.37 -2.35 -1.58
C PRO A 84 10.71 -0.89 -1.28
N ILE A 85 10.71 -0.56 0.00
CA ILE A 85 11.17 0.75 0.48
C ILE A 85 12.05 0.58 1.71
N ASP A 86 12.99 1.50 1.91
CA ASP A 86 13.72 1.60 3.16
C ASP A 86 12.83 2.28 4.20
N ARG A 87 12.54 1.58 5.29
CA ARG A 87 11.61 2.06 6.32
C ARG A 87 12.09 3.32 7.04
N CYS A 88 13.41 3.48 7.19
CA CYS A 88 13.97 4.61 7.91
C CYS A 88 13.97 5.88 7.07
N TYR A 89 14.24 5.76 5.78
CA TYR A 89 14.42 6.93 4.92
C TYR A 89 13.13 7.37 4.22
N ARG A 90 12.18 6.45 3.98
CA ARG A 90 11.01 6.74 3.17
C ARG A 90 9.70 6.79 3.93
N LEU A 91 9.56 6.06 5.03
CA LEU A 91 8.34 6.04 5.82
C LEU A 91 8.27 7.25 6.74
N GLU A 92 7.19 8.01 6.67
CA GLU A 92 7.05 9.25 7.42
C GLU A 92 6.16 9.12 8.64
N LYS A 93 4.96 8.56 8.50
CA LYS A 93 4.09 8.35 9.66
C LYS A 93 3.04 7.28 9.39
N ILE A 94 2.50 6.73 10.47
CA ILE A 94 1.39 5.78 10.44
C ILE A 94 0.07 6.55 10.40
N LEU A 95 -0.81 6.21 9.46
CA LEU A 95 -2.12 6.83 9.31
C LEU A 95 -3.24 5.98 9.92
N GLY A 96 -3.11 4.67 9.88
CA GLY A 96 -4.13 3.75 10.36
C GLY A 96 -3.88 2.33 9.89
N GLU A 97 -4.95 1.56 9.76
CA GLU A 97 -4.87 0.19 9.27
C GLU A 97 -6.11 -0.17 8.47
N ILE A 98 -5.98 -1.12 7.55
CA ILE A 98 -7.09 -1.58 6.73
C ILE A 98 -7.81 -2.76 7.40
N SER A 99 -9.03 -3.05 6.95
CA SER A 99 -9.82 -4.18 7.45
C SER A 99 -9.26 -5.52 6.94
N LYS A 100 -9.66 -6.60 7.62
CA LYS A 100 -9.31 -7.96 7.18
C LYS A 100 -9.85 -8.27 5.79
N GLU A 101 -11.02 -7.74 5.46
CA GLU A 101 -11.62 -7.91 4.15
C GLU A 101 -10.73 -7.31 3.05
N HIS A 102 -10.22 -6.12 3.27
CA HIS A 102 -9.30 -5.49 2.32
C HIS A 102 -7.98 -6.24 2.22
N ILE A 103 -7.48 -6.78 3.33
CA ILE A 103 -6.28 -7.64 3.30
C ILE A 103 -6.52 -8.85 2.39
N LEU A 104 -7.68 -9.50 2.49
CA LEU A 104 -8.02 -10.64 1.63
C LEU A 104 -8.11 -10.25 0.16
N GLN A 105 -8.70 -9.09 -0.14
CA GLN A 105 -8.78 -8.58 -1.50
C GLN A 105 -7.39 -8.29 -2.08
N ILE A 106 -6.52 -7.68 -1.27
CA ILE A 106 -5.13 -7.42 -1.66
C ILE A 106 -4.39 -8.74 -1.91
N ASN A 107 -4.57 -9.74 -1.06
CA ASN A 107 -3.95 -11.05 -1.25
C ASN A 107 -4.34 -11.66 -2.61
N ARG A 108 -5.61 -11.57 -2.98
CA ARG A 108 -6.08 -12.06 -4.29
C ARG A 108 -5.43 -11.29 -5.44
N ALA A 109 -5.37 -9.96 -5.30
CA ALA A 109 -4.75 -9.11 -6.31
C ALA A 109 -3.26 -9.43 -6.47
N LEU A 110 -2.54 -9.61 -5.37
CA LEU A 110 -1.11 -9.96 -5.40
C LEU A 110 -0.86 -11.33 -6.05
N LYS A 111 -1.77 -12.29 -5.86
CA LYS A 111 -1.68 -13.57 -6.55
C LYS A 111 -1.76 -13.39 -8.06
N ILE A 112 -2.60 -12.48 -8.51
CA ILE A 112 -2.70 -12.15 -9.95
C ILE A 112 -1.43 -11.44 -10.42
N VAL A 113 -0.94 -10.46 -9.66
CA VAL A 113 0.28 -9.72 -10.00
C VAL A 113 1.46 -10.65 -10.23
N PHE A 114 1.63 -11.65 -9.37
CA PHE A 114 2.79 -12.54 -9.40
C PHE A 114 2.51 -13.92 -9.97
N ASP A 115 1.29 -14.18 -10.42
CA ASP A 115 0.88 -15.47 -10.97
C ASP A 115 1.14 -16.64 -10.00
N LEU A 116 0.68 -16.47 -8.77
CA LEU A 116 0.84 -17.47 -7.71
C LEU A 116 -0.36 -18.41 -7.62
#